data_9258ec6706c59139d9f5558047bda145
#
_entry.id   9258ec6706c59139d9f5558047bda145
#
_cell.length_a   1.000
_cell.length_b   1.000
_cell.length_c   1.000
_cell.angle_alpha   90.00
_cell.angle_beta   90.00
_cell.angle_gamma   90.00
#
_symmetry.space_group_name_H-M   'P 1'
#
loop_
_entity.id
_entity.type
_entity.pdbx_description
1 polymer ?
#
loop_
_entity_poly.entity_id
_entity_poly.type
_entity_poly.pdbx_seq_one_letter_code
_entity_poly.pdbx_strand_id
1 'polypeptide(L)'
;MKKITYIFGDGRINKLSKENEYAKDFFYGYHILNQNNNYKTQIVELYSGTENKNKESKILFLLDKFLNKLTFLQFHFHQILKKNNYKEIINSDVLIFSTDRLGISFFPILIFKKNLKSIVITMGLLKEHKNLKSYQKILRPYVLKMFIKSVDKLIFLGMPEYESAKEKYPKYSEKFEFIPFAIDFKFWSDEGSNKNEFLESNQILFVGNDGNRNYEFVNKLPEHLTEFNFKFITEQILSNENLNNTELINGNWSKAVVNDIKMRDYYKESFLTILPIKNTIQPSGQSVTLQSLAAGTPILISNFDGFWDPSRFSNNENIFFIDSFDIDT
;
A
#
# COMPACT_ATOMS: atom_id res chain seq x y z
N MET A 1 -11.39 -25.94 -14.37
CA MET A 1 -11.18 -24.49 -14.20
C MET A 1 -10.57 -24.27 -12.82
N LYS A 2 -9.39 -23.61 -12.74
CA LYS A 2 -8.74 -23.33 -11.43
C LYS A 2 -9.44 -22.20 -10.72
N LYS A 3 -9.69 -22.38 -9.42
CA LYS A 3 -10.30 -21.36 -8.56
C LYS A 3 -9.24 -20.52 -7.89
N ILE A 4 -9.25 -19.20 -8.18
CA ILE A 4 -8.33 -18.22 -7.63
C ILE A 4 -9.09 -17.30 -6.68
N THR A 5 -8.66 -17.20 -5.42
CA THR A 5 -9.25 -16.29 -4.45
C THR A 5 -8.28 -15.19 -4.12
N TYR A 6 -8.70 -13.96 -4.39
CA TYR A 6 -8.02 -12.76 -3.94
C TYR A 6 -8.47 -12.40 -2.53
N ILE A 7 -7.51 -12.15 -1.65
CA ILE A 7 -7.76 -11.77 -0.26
C ILE A 7 -7.29 -10.33 -0.09
N PHE A 8 -8.27 -9.44 0.07
CA PHE A 8 -8.05 -8.01 0.22
C PHE A 8 -8.38 -7.53 1.65
N GLY A 9 -7.88 -6.34 1.97
CA GLY A 9 -8.50 -5.50 2.98
C GLY A 9 -9.81 -4.90 2.48
N ASP A 10 -10.43 -4.06 3.30
CA ASP A 10 -11.75 -3.45 3.05
C ASP A 10 -11.82 -2.57 1.80
N GLY A 11 -13.00 -2.48 1.19
CA GLY A 11 -13.39 -1.49 0.18
C GLY A 11 -13.24 -1.91 -1.29
N ARG A 12 -12.71 -3.10 -1.61
CA ARG A 12 -12.54 -3.53 -3.00
C ARG A 12 -13.86 -3.97 -3.64
N ILE A 13 -14.71 -4.69 -2.90
CA ILE A 13 -16.04 -5.11 -3.38
C ILE A 13 -16.91 -3.89 -3.67
N ASN A 14 -16.87 -2.88 -2.80
CA ASN A 14 -17.60 -1.63 -3.02
C ASN A 14 -17.13 -0.88 -4.28
N LYS A 15 -15.83 -0.93 -4.60
CA LYS A 15 -15.31 -0.34 -5.84
C LYS A 15 -15.81 -1.08 -7.07
N LEU A 16 -15.88 -2.42 -7.05
CA LEU A 16 -16.36 -3.21 -8.18
C LEU A 16 -17.80 -2.89 -8.60
N SER A 17 -18.64 -2.43 -7.67
CA SER A 17 -20.03 -2.01 -7.98
C SER A 17 -20.12 -0.66 -8.68
N LYS A 18 -19.02 0.08 -8.82
CA LYS A 18 -18.95 1.43 -9.41
C LYS A 18 -18.13 1.39 -10.69
N GLU A 19 -18.70 0.81 -11.75
CA GLU A 19 -18.02 0.69 -13.04
C GLU A 19 -17.51 2.05 -13.54
N ASN A 20 -16.23 2.10 -14.00
CA ASN A 20 -15.54 3.29 -14.50
C ASN A 20 -15.25 4.43 -13.52
N GLU A 21 -15.59 4.30 -12.23
CA GLU A 21 -15.33 5.33 -11.23
C GLU A 21 -14.07 5.07 -10.37
N TYR A 22 -13.31 4.01 -10.69
CA TYR A 22 -12.12 3.65 -9.91
C TYR A 22 -10.97 3.13 -10.79
N ALA A 23 -9.75 3.38 -10.34
CA ALA A 23 -8.55 2.81 -10.93
C ALA A 23 -8.36 1.34 -10.53
N LYS A 24 -7.83 0.52 -11.45
CA LYS A 24 -7.61 -0.92 -11.23
C LYS A 24 -6.31 -1.25 -10.49
N ASP A 25 -5.56 -0.24 -10.04
CA ASP A 25 -4.21 -0.34 -9.48
C ASP A 25 -4.07 -1.43 -8.41
N PHE A 26 -4.90 -1.33 -7.37
CA PHE A 26 -4.81 -2.19 -6.18
C PHE A 26 -5.59 -3.50 -6.29
N PHE A 27 -5.99 -3.88 -7.50
CA PHE A 27 -6.63 -5.17 -7.75
C PHE A 27 -5.64 -6.25 -8.20
N TYR A 28 -4.36 -5.88 -8.42
CA TYR A 28 -3.27 -6.82 -8.67
C TYR A 28 -3.58 -7.87 -9.74
N GLY A 29 -4.08 -7.44 -10.89
CA GLY A 29 -4.41 -8.31 -12.01
C GLY A 29 -5.75 -9.06 -11.90
N TYR A 30 -6.56 -8.83 -10.86
CA TYR A 30 -7.87 -9.47 -10.71
C TYR A 30 -8.73 -9.35 -11.96
N HIS A 31 -8.85 -8.15 -12.55
CA HIS A 31 -9.68 -7.90 -13.73
C HIS A 31 -9.24 -8.72 -14.94
N ILE A 32 -7.94 -8.88 -15.14
CA ILE A 32 -7.37 -9.68 -16.24
C ILE A 32 -7.69 -11.16 -16.04
N LEU A 33 -7.47 -11.68 -14.83
CA LEU A 33 -7.74 -13.08 -14.53
C LEU A 33 -9.24 -13.39 -14.52
N ASN A 34 -10.08 -12.44 -14.11
CA ASN A 34 -11.53 -12.60 -14.11
C ASN A 34 -12.14 -12.68 -15.52
N GLN A 35 -11.50 -12.07 -16.52
CA GLN A 35 -11.91 -12.15 -17.92
C GLN A 35 -11.40 -13.43 -18.62
N ASN A 36 -10.50 -14.18 -17.99
CA ASN A 36 -9.93 -15.38 -18.58
C ASN A 36 -10.75 -16.62 -18.21
N ASN A 37 -11.36 -17.26 -19.20
CA ASN A 37 -12.22 -18.43 -19.03
C ASN A 37 -11.53 -19.67 -18.41
N ASN A 38 -10.21 -19.71 -18.29
CA ASN A 38 -9.49 -20.79 -17.64
C ASN A 38 -9.52 -20.71 -16.12
N TYR A 39 -9.96 -19.57 -15.55
CA TYR A 39 -9.98 -19.31 -14.12
C TYR A 39 -11.37 -18.95 -13.63
N LYS A 40 -11.67 -19.34 -12.41
CA LYS A 40 -12.81 -18.82 -11.64
C LYS A 40 -12.25 -17.95 -10.53
N THR A 41 -12.38 -16.64 -10.69
CA THR A 41 -11.87 -15.70 -9.69
C THR A 41 -12.97 -15.32 -8.68
N GLN A 42 -12.56 -15.05 -7.45
CA GLN A 42 -13.43 -14.47 -6.41
C GLN A 42 -12.62 -13.55 -5.50
N ILE A 43 -13.32 -12.65 -4.81
CA ILE A 43 -12.73 -11.75 -3.80
C ILE A 43 -13.29 -12.11 -2.43
N VAL A 44 -12.40 -12.16 -1.43
CA VAL A 44 -12.73 -12.20 -0.01
C VAL A 44 -12.11 -10.97 0.65
N GLU A 45 -12.93 -10.16 1.29
CA GLU A 45 -12.47 -9.01 2.08
C GLU A 45 -12.40 -9.35 3.56
N LEU A 46 -11.24 -9.02 4.15
CA LEU A 46 -11.00 -9.19 5.58
C LEU A 46 -10.85 -7.80 6.17
N TYR A 47 -11.63 -7.27 6.95
CA TYR A 47 -11.67 -5.96 7.60
C TYR A 47 -12.89 -5.10 7.24
N SER A 48 -13.95 -5.67 6.73
CA SER A 48 -15.19 -4.90 6.62
C SER A 48 -15.55 -4.36 8.01
N GLY A 49 -15.46 -3.04 8.12
CA GLY A 49 -15.50 -2.25 9.34
C GLY A 49 -16.60 -2.64 10.32
N THR A 50 -16.43 -2.29 11.54
CA THR A 50 -17.36 -1.97 12.66
C THR A 50 -18.72 -2.70 12.76
N GLU A 51 -19.23 -3.33 11.71
CA GLU A 51 -20.50 -4.03 11.69
C GLU A 51 -20.32 -5.53 11.89
N ASN A 52 -20.06 -5.94 13.05
CA ASN A 52 -20.42 -7.18 13.71
C ASN A 52 -19.45 -7.45 14.85
N LYS A 53 -19.72 -6.78 15.95
CA LYS A 53 -19.29 -7.21 17.29
C LYS A 53 -20.04 -8.49 17.68
N ASN A 54 -20.19 -9.44 16.74
CA ASN A 54 -20.74 -10.73 17.05
C ASN A 54 -19.78 -11.52 17.93
N LYS A 55 -20.30 -12.13 18.95
CA LYS A 55 -19.63 -12.89 20.02
C LYS A 55 -18.67 -14.00 19.55
N GLU A 56 -18.52 -14.21 18.23
CA GLU A 56 -17.93 -15.42 17.66
C GLU A 56 -16.42 -15.56 17.76
N SER A 57 -15.66 -14.60 18.24
CA SER A 57 -14.22 -14.84 18.40
C SER A 57 -13.47 -13.93 19.37
N LYS A 58 -14.03 -13.66 20.53
CA LYS A 58 -13.25 -12.98 21.59
C LYS A 58 -11.92 -13.68 21.87
N ILE A 59 -11.91 -15.01 21.84
CA ILE A 59 -10.70 -15.82 22.04
C ILE A 59 -9.70 -15.60 20.91
N LEU A 60 -10.13 -15.67 19.65
CA LEU A 60 -9.25 -15.45 18.50
C LEU A 60 -8.72 -14.01 18.45
N PHE A 61 -9.53 -13.03 18.81
CA PHE A 61 -9.10 -11.64 18.92
C PHE A 61 -8.07 -11.44 20.05
N LEU A 62 -8.22 -12.12 21.18
CA LEU A 62 -7.23 -12.11 22.25
C LEU A 62 -5.93 -12.80 21.83
N LEU A 63 -6.03 -13.90 21.07
CA LEU A 63 -4.88 -14.58 20.49
C LEU A 63 -4.14 -13.67 19.51
N ASP A 64 -4.85 -12.97 18.62
CA ASP A 64 -4.25 -11.98 17.72
C ASP A 64 -3.49 -10.90 18.49
N LYS A 65 -4.11 -10.30 19.51
CA LYS A 65 -3.45 -9.31 20.36
C LYS A 65 -2.20 -9.86 21.04
N PHE A 66 -2.27 -11.10 21.54
CA PHE A 66 -1.14 -11.75 22.19
C PHE A 66 0.01 -11.99 21.22
N LEU A 67 -0.26 -12.56 20.04
CA LEU A 67 0.75 -12.81 19.01
C LEU A 67 1.34 -11.50 18.45
N ASN A 68 0.52 -10.48 18.23
CA ASN A 68 0.96 -9.17 17.80
C ASN A 68 1.91 -8.53 18.82
N LYS A 69 1.60 -8.66 20.12
CA LYS A 69 2.46 -8.20 21.21
C LYS A 69 3.77 -8.98 21.28
N LEU A 70 3.73 -10.30 21.05
CA LEU A 70 4.93 -11.14 21.13
C LEU A 70 5.88 -10.95 19.95
N THR A 71 5.34 -10.78 18.74
CA THR A 71 6.13 -10.83 17.51
C THR A 71 6.31 -9.48 16.82
N PHE A 72 5.50 -8.50 17.21
CA PHE A 72 5.36 -7.23 16.48
C PHE A 72 4.98 -7.43 15.00
N LEU A 73 4.26 -8.54 14.71
CA LEU A 73 3.62 -8.82 13.43
C LEU A 73 2.11 -8.60 13.59
N GLN A 74 1.40 -8.40 12.49
CA GLN A 74 -0.04 -8.13 12.54
C GLN A 74 -0.81 -9.39 12.15
N PHE A 75 -1.31 -10.11 13.15
CA PHE A 75 -2.20 -11.25 12.97
C PHE A 75 -3.67 -10.84 13.08
N HIS A 76 -4.52 -11.45 12.26
CA HIS A 76 -5.96 -11.20 12.18
C HIS A 76 -6.74 -12.51 11.99
N PHE A 77 -6.40 -13.55 12.77
CA PHE A 77 -7.05 -14.85 12.71
C PHE A 77 -8.56 -14.77 12.92
N HIS A 78 -9.00 -13.88 13.81
CA HIS A 78 -10.43 -13.68 14.08
C HIS A 78 -11.25 -13.28 12.84
N GLN A 79 -10.61 -12.69 11.83
CA GLN A 79 -11.26 -12.33 10.56
C GLN A 79 -11.26 -13.49 9.57
N ILE A 80 -10.14 -14.19 9.47
CA ILE A 80 -9.94 -15.30 8.52
C ILE A 80 -10.81 -16.50 8.90
N LEU A 81 -10.91 -16.81 10.20
CA LEU A 81 -11.64 -17.96 10.71
C LEU A 81 -13.15 -17.71 10.86
N LYS A 82 -13.68 -16.58 10.40
CA LYS A 82 -15.13 -16.45 10.20
C LYS A 82 -15.60 -17.52 9.23
N LYS A 83 -16.66 -18.25 9.60
CA LYS A 83 -17.14 -19.45 8.89
C LYS A 83 -17.28 -19.28 7.38
N ASN A 84 -17.83 -18.16 6.94
CA ASN A 84 -18.02 -17.89 5.49
C ASN A 84 -16.70 -17.67 4.78
N ASN A 85 -15.82 -16.80 5.30
CA ASN A 85 -14.52 -16.53 4.73
C ASN A 85 -13.65 -17.79 4.65
N TYR A 86 -13.59 -18.55 5.76
CA TYR A 86 -12.80 -19.76 5.83
C TYR A 86 -13.22 -20.78 4.78
N LYS A 87 -14.54 -21.05 4.63
CA LYS A 87 -15.06 -22.00 3.65
C LYS A 87 -14.70 -21.60 2.20
N GLU A 88 -14.78 -20.32 1.87
CA GLU A 88 -14.44 -19.83 0.54
C GLU A 88 -12.94 -19.96 0.25
N ILE A 89 -12.11 -19.62 1.23
CA ILE A 89 -10.66 -19.62 1.12
C ILE A 89 -10.12 -21.05 0.98
N ILE A 90 -10.54 -21.99 1.80
CA ILE A 90 -9.99 -23.36 1.79
C ILE A 90 -10.40 -24.19 0.57
N ASN A 91 -11.46 -23.77 -0.13
CA ASN A 91 -11.95 -24.40 -1.37
C ASN A 91 -11.33 -23.78 -2.63
N SER A 92 -10.23 -23.07 -2.50
CA SER A 92 -9.49 -22.46 -3.62
C SER A 92 -8.29 -23.31 -4.02
N ASP A 93 -7.86 -23.19 -5.26
CA ASP A 93 -6.60 -23.78 -5.74
C ASP A 93 -5.44 -22.83 -5.50
N VAL A 94 -5.68 -21.51 -5.64
CA VAL A 94 -4.67 -20.46 -5.46
C VAL A 94 -5.25 -19.33 -4.62
N LEU A 95 -4.47 -18.87 -3.66
CA LEU A 95 -4.73 -17.66 -2.86
C LEU A 95 -3.76 -16.55 -3.26
N ILE A 96 -4.27 -15.35 -3.47
CA ILE A 96 -3.46 -14.15 -3.68
C ILE A 96 -3.77 -13.17 -2.56
N PHE A 97 -2.79 -12.93 -1.70
CA PHE A 97 -2.89 -11.99 -0.58
C PHE A 97 -2.36 -10.63 -1.01
N SER A 98 -3.17 -9.61 -0.90
CA SER A 98 -2.81 -8.24 -1.30
C SER A 98 -1.81 -7.57 -0.37
N THR A 99 -1.55 -8.12 0.80
CA THR A 99 -0.53 -7.63 1.75
C THR A 99 0.09 -8.78 2.55
N ASP A 100 1.31 -8.57 3.02
CA ASP A 100 2.02 -9.48 3.94
C ASP A 100 1.24 -9.73 5.25
N ARG A 101 0.52 -8.74 5.78
CA ARG A 101 -0.33 -8.89 6.98
C ARG A 101 -1.39 -9.96 6.81
N LEU A 102 -2.04 -9.98 5.65
CA LEU A 102 -3.06 -10.98 5.33
C LEU A 102 -2.43 -12.36 5.18
N GLY A 103 -1.28 -12.45 4.47
CA GLY A 103 -0.53 -13.68 4.32
C GLY A 103 -0.04 -14.25 5.65
N ILE A 104 0.55 -13.42 6.51
CA ILE A 104 0.99 -13.80 7.87
C ILE A 104 -0.19 -14.31 8.71
N SER A 105 -1.34 -13.68 8.59
CA SER A 105 -2.54 -14.15 9.29
C SER A 105 -3.02 -15.51 8.81
N PHE A 106 -2.66 -15.93 7.60
CA PHE A 106 -3.12 -17.19 7.03
C PHE A 106 -2.07 -18.31 7.05
N PHE A 107 -0.79 -17.99 7.23
CA PHE A 107 0.28 -18.98 7.09
C PHE A 107 0.15 -20.23 7.97
N PRO A 108 -0.39 -20.18 9.21
CA PRO A 108 -0.56 -21.41 9.98
C PRO A 108 -1.45 -22.44 9.28
N ILE A 109 -2.45 -21.97 8.52
CA ILE A 109 -3.33 -22.85 7.73
C ILE A 109 -2.56 -23.44 6.53
N LEU A 110 -1.70 -22.63 5.89
CA LEU A 110 -0.88 -23.07 4.75
C LEU A 110 0.09 -24.22 5.14
N ILE A 111 0.55 -24.26 6.39
CA ILE A 111 1.39 -25.36 6.90
C ILE A 111 0.68 -26.72 6.78
N PHE A 112 -0.63 -26.74 7.02
CA PHE A 112 -1.43 -27.97 7.01
C PHE A 112 -2.11 -28.24 5.66
N LYS A 113 -2.32 -27.22 4.81
CA LYS A 113 -3.03 -27.30 3.52
C LYS A 113 -2.05 -27.23 2.35
N LYS A 114 -1.21 -28.27 2.18
CA LYS A 114 -0.14 -28.31 1.17
C LYS A 114 -0.60 -28.17 -0.29
N ASN A 115 -1.85 -28.52 -0.58
CA ASN A 115 -2.40 -28.42 -1.95
C ASN A 115 -2.88 -27.00 -2.30
N LEU A 116 -2.95 -26.11 -1.33
CA LEU A 116 -3.41 -24.74 -1.49
C LEU A 116 -2.20 -23.85 -1.82
N LYS A 117 -2.11 -23.40 -3.08
CA LYS A 117 -1.05 -22.49 -3.51
C LYS A 117 -1.26 -21.08 -3.01
N SER A 118 -0.18 -20.38 -2.69
CA SER A 118 -0.24 -19.06 -2.09
C SER A 118 0.78 -18.10 -2.69
N ILE A 119 0.29 -16.91 -3.05
CA ILE A 119 1.08 -15.77 -3.52
C ILE A 119 0.80 -14.63 -2.55
N VAL A 120 1.84 -14.01 -2.02
CA VAL A 120 1.71 -12.89 -1.08
C VAL A 120 2.45 -11.68 -1.63
N ILE A 121 1.75 -10.56 -1.74
CA ILE A 121 2.34 -9.27 -2.10
C ILE A 121 2.86 -8.64 -0.81
N THR A 122 4.11 -8.18 -0.80
CA THR A 122 4.76 -7.61 0.38
C THR A 122 4.92 -6.10 0.25
N MET A 123 4.68 -5.40 1.36
CA MET A 123 4.77 -3.95 1.45
C MET A 123 5.48 -3.55 2.76
N GLY A 124 6.75 -3.89 2.89
CA GLY A 124 7.53 -3.61 4.09
C GLY A 124 7.56 -4.77 5.10
N LEU A 125 7.47 -6.01 4.62
CA LEU A 125 7.62 -7.22 5.42
C LEU A 125 8.93 -7.21 6.25
N LEU A 126 10.00 -6.71 5.63
CA LEU A 126 11.35 -6.65 6.21
C LEU A 126 11.70 -5.29 6.83
N LYS A 127 10.72 -4.38 6.94
CA LYS A 127 10.94 -3.10 7.61
C LYS A 127 11.54 -3.28 9.00
N GLU A 128 12.61 -2.57 9.25
CA GLU A 128 13.23 -2.53 10.57
C GLU A 128 12.41 -1.70 11.55
N HIS A 129 12.32 -2.19 12.77
CA HIS A 129 11.61 -1.52 13.86
C HIS A 129 12.58 -1.22 14.98
N LYS A 130 12.91 0.06 15.17
CA LYS A 130 13.90 0.51 16.16
C LYS A 130 13.53 0.15 17.62
N ASN A 131 12.24 0.09 17.93
CA ASN A 131 11.72 -0.05 19.29
C ASN A 131 11.27 -1.48 19.65
N LEU A 132 11.85 -2.51 19.02
CA LEU A 132 11.53 -3.90 19.37
C LEU A 132 12.12 -4.28 20.73
N LYS A 133 11.29 -4.93 21.56
CA LYS A 133 11.74 -5.55 22.82
C LYS A 133 12.64 -6.75 22.54
N SER A 134 13.50 -7.13 23.50
CA SER A 134 14.48 -8.21 23.32
C SER A 134 13.85 -9.52 22.84
N TYR A 135 12.74 -9.93 23.41
CA TYR A 135 12.02 -11.14 22.98
C TYR A 135 11.43 -11.03 21.58
N GLN A 136 10.98 -9.83 21.14
CA GLN A 136 10.47 -9.59 19.79
C GLN A 136 11.59 -9.68 18.76
N LYS A 137 12.80 -9.22 19.08
CA LYS A 137 13.99 -9.36 18.22
C LYS A 137 14.33 -10.82 17.91
N ILE A 138 13.97 -11.74 18.82
CA ILE A 138 14.18 -13.18 18.64
C ILE A 138 12.98 -13.83 17.94
N LEU A 139 11.77 -13.58 18.42
CA LEU A 139 10.58 -14.28 17.95
C LEU A 139 10.14 -13.84 16.54
N ARG A 140 10.24 -12.54 16.23
CA ARG A 140 9.83 -12.00 14.91
C ARG A 140 10.56 -12.67 13.75
N PRO A 141 11.90 -12.74 13.70
CA PRO A 141 12.63 -13.41 12.62
C PRO A 141 12.27 -14.91 12.49
N TYR A 142 12.05 -15.57 13.62
CA TYR A 142 11.64 -16.97 13.61
C TYR A 142 10.28 -17.18 12.97
N VAL A 143 9.29 -16.37 13.35
CA VAL A 143 7.94 -16.43 12.76
C VAL A 143 7.95 -16.02 11.30
N LEU A 144 8.73 -15.00 10.91
CA LEU A 144 8.91 -14.60 9.51
C LEU A 144 9.51 -15.76 8.68
N LYS A 145 10.51 -16.44 9.21
CA LYS A 145 11.09 -17.62 8.53
C LYS A 145 10.08 -18.75 8.35
N MET A 146 9.24 -19.01 9.35
CA MET A 146 8.15 -19.99 9.23
C MET A 146 7.13 -19.58 8.17
N PHE A 147 6.76 -18.31 8.15
CA PHE A 147 5.87 -17.74 7.13
C PHE A 147 6.44 -17.89 5.72
N ILE A 148 7.69 -17.44 5.49
CA ILE A 148 8.38 -17.57 4.21
C ILE A 148 8.46 -19.03 3.74
N LYS A 149 8.73 -19.95 4.67
CA LYS A 149 8.75 -21.39 4.37
C LYS A 149 7.39 -21.90 3.90
N SER A 150 6.28 -21.39 4.45
CA SER A 150 4.92 -21.90 4.23
C SER A 150 4.24 -21.38 2.96
N VAL A 151 4.66 -20.22 2.44
CA VAL A 151 4.11 -19.64 1.21
C VAL A 151 4.84 -20.16 -0.05
N ASP A 152 4.14 -20.16 -1.20
CA ASP A 152 4.75 -20.59 -2.46
C ASP A 152 5.54 -19.45 -3.13
N LYS A 153 4.97 -18.23 -3.17
CA LYS A 153 5.63 -17.05 -3.76
C LYS A 153 5.40 -15.81 -2.90
N LEU A 154 6.45 -14.99 -2.82
CA LEU A 154 6.45 -13.65 -2.22
C LEU A 154 6.81 -12.64 -3.31
N ILE A 155 5.90 -11.71 -3.58
CA ILE A 155 6.09 -10.65 -4.55
C ILE A 155 6.47 -9.39 -3.80
N PHE A 156 7.68 -8.89 -4.06
CA PHE A 156 8.18 -7.64 -3.53
C PHE A 156 7.89 -6.50 -4.53
N LEU A 157 7.34 -5.41 -4.04
CA LEU A 157 7.03 -4.24 -4.87
C LEU A 157 8.20 -3.24 -4.94
N GLY A 158 9.25 -3.45 -4.14
CA GLY A 158 10.45 -2.63 -4.11
C GLY A 158 11.71 -3.46 -4.28
N MET A 159 12.61 -3.05 -5.18
CA MET A 159 13.88 -3.72 -5.44
C MET A 159 14.76 -3.80 -4.18
N PRO A 160 14.93 -2.73 -3.37
CA PRO A 160 15.75 -2.82 -2.16
C PRO A 160 15.23 -3.83 -1.14
N GLU A 161 13.91 -3.93 -0.96
CA GLU A 161 13.32 -4.92 -0.06
C GLU A 161 13.49 -6.35 -0.60
N TYR A 162 13.37 -6.53 -1.92
CA TYR A 162 13.60 -7.81 -2.60
C TYR A 162 15.05 -8.29 -2.42
N GLU A 163 16.05 -7.43 -2.67
CA GLU A 163 17.46 -7.79 -2.49
C GLU A 163 17.78 -8.09 -1.01
N SER A 164 17.25 -7.28 -0.08
CA SER A 164 17.38 -7.56 1.36
C SER A 164 16.75 -8.90 1.76
N ALA A 165 15.64 -9.30 1.10
CA ALA A 165 15.02 -10.60 1.34
C ALA A 165 15.91 -11.76 0.88
N LYS A 166 16.52 -11.64 -0.30
CA LYS A 166 17.45 -12.65 -0.83
C LYS A 166 18.68 -12.82 0.05
N GLU A 167 19.22 -11.69 0.54
CA GLU A 167 20.38 -11.69 1.45
C GLU A 167 20.03 -12.34 2.81
N LYS A 168 18.91 -11.93 3.42
CA LYS A 168 18.50 -12.43 4.75
C LYS A 168 17.98 -13.87 4.73
N TYR A 169 17.41 -14.32 3.60
CA TYR A 169 16.78 -15.63 3.46
C TYR A 169 17.20 -16.37 2.19
N PRO A 170 18.52 -16.58 1.91
CA PRO A 170 19.03 -17.11 0.64
C PRO A 170 18.45 -18.49 0.31
N LYS A 171 18.17 -19.31 1.32
CA LYS A 171 17.56 -20.65 1.16
C LYS A 171 16.17 -20.64 0.50
N TYR A 172 15.49 -19.49 0.51
CA TYR A 172 14.13 -19.33 -0.01
C TYR A 172 14.06 -18.36 -1.20
N SER A 173 15.20 -17.99 -1.77
CA SER A 173 15.29 -16.98 -2.83
C SER A 173 14.48 -17.35 -4.08
N GLU A 174 14.31 -18.63 -4.39
CA GLU A 174 13.47 -19.10 -5.50
C GLU A 174 11.97 -18.79 -5.34
N LYS A 175 11.54 -18.45 -4.12
CA LYS A 175 10.17 -18.02 -3.84
C LYS A 175 9.95 -16.52 -4.03
N PHE A 176 11.03 -15.75 -4.12
CA PHE A 176 10.98 -14.29 -4.19
C PHE A 176 10.92 -13.82 -5.62
N GLU A 177 10.01 -12.90 -5.89
CA GLU A 177 9.86 -12.23 -7.18
C GLU A 177 9.80 -10.73 -6.96
N PHE A 178 10.53 -9.96 -7.76
CA PHE A 178 10.37 -8.52 -7.84
C PHE A 178 9.40 -8.19 -8.96
N ILE A 179 8.28 -7.58 -8.63
CA ILE A 179 7.32 -7.06 -9.58
C ILE A 179 6.98 -5.64 -9.12
N PRO A 180 7.43 -4.59 -9.83
CA PRO A 180 7.15 -3.21 -9.45
C PRO A 180 5.65 -2.94 -9.44
N PHE A 181 5.23 -2.04 -8.56
CA PHE A 181 3.84 -1.60 -8.52
C PHE A 181 3.46 -0.98 -9.87
N ALA A 182 2.29 -1.33 -10.37
CA ALA A 182 1.75 -0.80 -11.61
C ALA A 182 0.41 -0.11 -11.38
N ILE A 183 0.11 0.89 -12.20
CA ILE A 183 -1.13 1.66 -12.14
C ILE A 183 -1.98 1.47 -13.40
N ASP A 184 -3.24 1.81 -13.32
CA ASP A 184 -4.15 1.93 -14.45
C ASP A 184 -3.85 3.24 -15.21
N PHE A 185 -2.81 3.22 -16.04
CA PHE A 185 -2.35 4.41 -16.75
C PHE A 185 -3.48 5.09 -17.51
N LYS A 186 -4.34 4.32 -18.21
CA LYS A 186 -5.46 4.87 -18.97
C LYS A 186 -6.44 5.64 -18.10
N PHE A 187 -6.69 5.17 -16.87
CA PHE A 187 -7.56 5.87 -15.93
C PHE A 187 -6.92 7.18 -15.44
N TRP A 188 -5.64 7.14 -15.08
CA TRP A 188 -4.96 8.30 -14.49
C TRP A 188 -4.58 9.37 -15.53
N SER A 189 -4.21 8.97 -16.75
CA SER A 189 -3.84 9.91 -17.82
C SER A 189 -5.03 10.67 -18.38
N ASP A 190 -6.20 10.01 -18.49
CA ASP A 190 -7.46 10.56 -19.03
C ASP A 190 -7.27 11.62 -20.11
N GLU A 191 -7.04 11.19 -21.34
CA GLU A 191 -6.62 12.05 -22.46
C GLU A 191 -7.62 13.15 -22.85
N GLY A 192 -8.80 13.21 -22.18
CA GLY A 192 -9.89 14.16 -22.48
C GLY A 192 -9.78 15.53 -21.83
N SER A 193 -8.80 15.80 -20.96
CA SER A 193 -8.65 17.09 -20.27
C SER A 193 -7.55 17.96 -20.88
N ASN A 194 -7.77 19.26 -20.92
CA ASN A 194 -6.81 20.27 -21.39
C ASN A 194 -5.51 20.20 -20.59
N LYS A 195 -4.41 19.84 -21.25
CA LYS A 195 -3.06 19.72 -20.65
C LYS A 195 -2.44 21.05 -20.21
N ASN A 196 -3.08 22.19 -20.43
CA ASN A 196 -2.48 23.51 -20.17
C ASN A 196 -2.88 24.13 -18.84
N GLU A 197 -3.89 23.59 -18.14
CA GLU A 197 -4.37 24.19 -16.89
C GLU A 197 -3.40 24.10 -15.72
N PHE A 198 -2.53 23.06 -15.69
CA PHE A 198 -1.58 22.91 -14.58
C PHE A 198 -0.42 23.92 -14.65
N LEU A 199 -0.04 24.42 -15.84
CA LEU A 199 1.05 25.40 -16.00
C LEU A 199 0.74 26.77 -15.38
N GLU A 200 -0.52 27.08 -15.20
CA GLU A 200 -0.99 28.32 -14.55
C GLU A 200 -1.29 28.11 -13.06
N SER A 201 -1.27 26.88 -12.58
CA SER A 201 -1.53 26.54 -11.18
C SER A 201 -0.30 26.83 -10.31
N ASN A 202 -0.54 27.35 -9.12
CA ASN A 202 0.45 27.45 -8.04
C ASN A 202 0.15 26.48 -6.88
N GLN A 203 -0.68 25.45 -7.13
CA GLN A 203 -1.08 24.48 -6.09
C GLN A 203 -0.04 23.36 -5.94
N ILE A 204 0.42 23.15 -4.72
CA ILE A 204 1.25 22.01 -4.33
C ILE A 204 0.37 20.98 -3.62
N LEU A 205 0.40 19.73 -4.10
CA LEU A 205 -0.39 18.62 -3.57
C LEU A 205 0.47 17.72 -2.69
N PHE A 206 -0.02 17.38 -1.50
CA PHE A 206 0.53 16.33 -0.65
C PHE A 206 -0.53 15.25 -0.40
N VAL A 207 -0.14 13.98 -0.56
CA VAL A 207 -1.02 12.82 -0.34
C VAL A 207 -0.34 11.78 0.52
N GLY A 208 -0.96 11.39 1.63
CA GLY A 208 -0.46 10.27 2.43
C GLY A 208 -1.02 10.17 3.84
N ASN A 209 -1.14 8.92 4.31
CA ASN A 209 -1.63 8.58 5.66
C ASN A 209 -0.68 7.64 6.40
N ASP A 210 0.41 7.16 5.76
CA ASP A 210 1.31 6.22 6.39
C ASP A 210 2.34 6.90 7.30
N GLY A 211 2.92 6.14 8.21
CA GLY A 211 3.92 6.64 9.16
C GLY A 211 5.30 6.93 8.56
N ASN A 212 5.48 6.73 7.25
CA ASN A 212 6.75 6.98 6.57
C ASN A 212 6.84 8.42 6.01
N ARG A 213 5.73 9.17 5.98
CA ARG A 213 5.74 10.59 5.56
C ARG A 213 6.40 11.47 6.61
N ASN A 214 7.14 12.49 6.16
CA ASN A 214 7.67 13.53 7.04
C ASN A 214 6.66 14.67 7.19
N TYR A 215 5.67 14.44 8.06
CA TYR A 215 4.60 15.43 8.32
C TYR A 215 5.13 16.72 8.97
N GLU A 216 6.23 16.66 9.71
CA GLU A 216 6.86 17.84 10.29
C GLU A 216 7.37 18.80 9.21
N PHE A 217 8.02 18.25 8.19
CA PHE A 217 8.46 19.02 7.03
C PHE A 217 7.28 19.60 6.24
N VAL A 218 6.29 18.74 5.89
CA VAL A 218 5.07 19.17 5.17
C VAL A 218 4.37 20.32 5.88
N ASN A 219 4.33 20.25 7.19
CA ASN A 219 3.62 21.23 8.04
C ASN A 219 4.27 22.63 8.03
N LYS A 220 5.56 22.72 7.72
CA LYS A 220 6.28 23.98 7.65
C LYS A 220 6.19 24.67 6.28
N LEU A 221 5.91 23.92 5.23
CA LEU A 221 5.94 24.45 3.85
C LEU A 221 5.02 25.66 3.63
N PRO A 222 3.75 25.68 4.07
CA PRO A 222 2.88 26.81 3.80
C PRO A 222 3.30 28.15 4.45
N GLU A 223 4.03 28.09 5.55
CA GLU A 223 4.55 29.26 6.24
C GLU A 223 5.76 29.88 5.53
N HIS A 224 6.57 29.03 4.85
CA HIS A 224 7.80 29.45 4.17
C HIS A 224 7.58 29.78 2.69
N LEU A 225 6.61 29.13 2.04
CA LEU A 225 6.32 29.27 0.61
C LEU A 225 4.93 29.89 0.42
N THR A 226 4.79 31.15 0.81
CA THR A 226 3.51 31.87 0.86
C THR A 226 2.91 32.17 -0.52
N GLU A 227 3.72 32.13 -1.58
CA GLU A 227 3.29 32.30 -2.97
C GLU A 227 2.58 31.07 -3.56
N PHE A 228 2.68 29.90 -2.89
CA PHE A 228 2.01 28.68 -3.29
C PHE A 228 0.75 28.40 -2.44
N ASN A 229 -0.20 27.73 -3.05
CA ASN A 229 -1.34 27.14 -2.37
C ASN A 229 -1.06 25.67 -2.10
N PHE A 230 -1.47 25.19 -0.93
CA PHE A 230 -1.24 23.81 -0.49
C PHE A 230 -2.54 23.05 -0.36
N LYS A 231 -2.62 21.88 -0.98
CA LYS A 231 -3.71 20.94 -0.79
C LYS A 231 -3.17 19.66 -0.15
N PHE A 232 -3.57 19.39 1.09
CA PHE A 232 -3.12 18.23 1.85
C PHE A 232 -4.25 17.21 1.99
N ILE A 233 -4.02 16.00 1.46
CA ILE A 233 -4.96 14.88 1.54
C ILE A 233 -4.40 13.86 2.52
N THR A 234 -4.83 13.95 3.77
CA THR A 234 -4.30 13.14 4.87
C THR A 234 -5.31 13.03 6.02
N GLU A 235 -5.15 11.98 6.85
CA GLU A 235 -5.85 11.85 8.14
C GLU A 235 -4.99 12.35 9.32
N GLN A 236 -3.75 12.74 9.05
CA GLN A 236 -2.88 13.28 10.10
C GLN A 236 -3.28 14.72 10.43
N ILE A 237 -3.26 15.03 11.72
CA ILE A 237 -3.51 16.40 12.19
C ILE A 237 -2.28 17.24 11.84
N LEU A 238 -2.49 18.29 11.06
CA LEU A 238 -1.47 19.28 10.73
C LEU A 238 -1.82 20.57 11.44
N SER A 239 -0.80 21.29 11.92
CA SER A 239 -1.00 22.55 12.68
C SER A 239 -1.45 23.73 11.82
N ASN A 240 -1.45 23.56 10.51
CA ASN A 240 -1.66 24.64 9.51
C ASN A 240 -3.11 24.78 9.05
N GLU A 241 -4.08 24.21 9.76
CA GLU A 241 -5.50 24.27 9.39
C GLU A 241 -6.06 25.70 9.23
N ASN A 242 -5.37 26.69 9.78
CA ASN A 242 -5.79 28.09 9.78
C ASN A 242 -4.99 28.99 8.83
N LEU A 243 -4.07 28.44 8.02
CA LEU A 243 -3.35 29.25 7.04
C LEU A 243 -4.21 29.47 5.79
N ASN A 244 -4.26 30.71 5.31
CA ASN A 244 -5.07 31.10 4.15
C ASN A 244 -4.70 30.39 2.85
N ASN A 245 -3.47 29.87 2.76
CA ASN A 245 -2.96 29.16 1.59
C ASN A 245 -2.98 27.64 1.74
N THR A 246 -3.72 27.08 2.72
CA THR A 246 -3.75 25.62 2.98
C THR A 246 -5.17 25.10 3.00
N GLU A 247 -5.44 24.09 2.18
CA GLU A 247 -6.65 23.28 2.17
C GLU A 247 -6.34 21.88 2.71
N LEU A 248 -6.98 21.48 3.81
CA LEU A 248 -6.86 20.14 4.39
C LEU A 248 -8.08 19.29 4.06
N ILE A 249 -7.87 18.18 3.38
CA ILE A 249 -8.90 17.22 3.00
C ILE A 249 -8.67 15.91 3.75
N ASN A 250 -9.71 15.38 4.38
CA ASN A 250 -9.62 14.09 5.05
C ASN A 250 -9.34 12.98 4.04
N GLY A 251 -8.16 12.38 4.13
CA GLY A 251 -7.65 11.34 3.24
C GLY A 251 -8.09 9.92 3.59
N ASN A 252 -9.19 9.72 4.31
CA ASN A 252 -9.64 8.39 4.69
C ASN A 252 -10.09 7.55 3.50
N TRP A 253 -9.24 6.62 3.08
CA TRP A 253 -9.47 5.74 1.93
C TRP A 253 -10.62 4.74 2.15
N SER A 254 -10.81 4.27 3.38
CA SER A 254 -11.86 3.29 3.69
C SER A 254 -13.26 3.91 3.64
N LYS A 255 -13.37 5.21 3.93
CA LYS A 255 -14.61 5.96 3.87
C LYS A 255 -14.88 6.56 2.49
N ALA A 256 -13.93 6.42 1.55
CA ALA A 256 -13.99 6.96 0.19
C ALA A 256 -14.37 8.46 0.15
N VAL A 257 -13.86 9.26 1.09
CA VAL A 257 -14.07 10.71 1.13
C VAL A 257 -13.56 11.36 -0.15
N VAL A 258 -12.40 10.91 -0.61
CA VAL A 258 -11.85 11.23 -1.93
C VAL A 258 -11.88 9.96 -2.77
N ASN A 259 -12.68 9.93 -3.83
CA ASN A 259 -12.70 8.83 -4.80
C ASN A 259 -11.55 8.97 -5.81
N ASP A 260 -11.33 7.93 -6.63
CA ASP A 260 -10.20 7.92 -7.56
C ASP A 260 -10.33 9.00 -8.65
N ILE A 261 -11.55 9.37 -9.08
CA ILE A 261 -11.78 10.47 -10.03
C ILE A 261 -11.35 11.80 -9.43
N LYS A 262 -11.85 12.15 -8.24
CA LYS A 262 -11.42 13.37 -7.54
C LYS A 262 -9.92 13.41 -7.30
N MET A 263 -9.33 12.24 -6.94
CA MET A 263 -7.89 12.16 -6.74
C MET A 263 -7.12 12.48 -8.03
N ARG A 264 -7.59 11.97 -9.17
CA ARG A 264 -7.05 12.28 -10.50
C ARG A 264 -7.15 13.75 -10.81
N ASP A 265 -8.32 14.35 -10.53
CA ASP A 265 -8.54 15.78 -10.78
C ASP A 265 -7.59 16.63 -9.92
N TYR A 266 -7.40 16.28 -8.64
CA TYR A 266 -6.43 16.98 -7.77
C TYR A 266 -4.98 16.88 -8.27
N TYR A 267 -4.58 15.73 -8.85
CA TYR A 267 -3.27 15.68 -9.51
C TYR A 267 -3.22 16.66 -10.68
N LYS A 268 -4.20 16.63 -11.58
CA LYS A 268 -4.24 17.48 -12.78
C LYS A 268 -4.28 18.98 -12.49
N GLU A 269 -4.96 19.37 -11.42
CA GLU A 269 -5.07 20.76 -10.95
C GLU A 269 -3.79 21.26 -10.27
N SER A 270 -2.87 20.38 -9.93
CA SER A 270 -1.69 20.74 -9.14
C SER A 270 -0.47 21.00 -10.01
N PHE A 271 0.29 22.07 -9.66
CA PHE A 271 1.57 22.38 -10.26
C PHE A 271 2.61 21.30 -9.95
N LEU A 272 2.60 20.78 -8.72
CA LEU A 272 3.57 19.82 -8.21
C LEU A 272 2.91 18.90 -7.15
N THR A 273 3.29 17.63 -7.15
CA THR A 273 3.04 16.74 -6.01
C THR A 273 4.31 16.60 -5.19
N ILE A 274 4.21 16.79 -3.86
CA ILE A 274 5.34 16.62 -2.94
C ILE A 274 5.17 15.40 -2.04
N LEU A 275 6.23 14.58 -1.94
CA LEU A 275 6.25 13.36 -1.12
C LEU A 275 7.51 13.26 -0.26
N PRO A 276 7.61 13.99 0.83
CA PRO A 276 8.71 13.86 1.78
C PRO A 276 8.58 12.57 2.59
N ILE A 277 9.42 11.59 2.30
CA ILE A 277 9.43 10.25 2.91
C ILE A 277 10.66 10.13 3.81
N LYS A 278 10.44 9.70 5.06
CA LYS A 278 11.52 9.37 6.00
C LYS A 278 12.28 8.13 5.50
N ASN A 279 13.58 8.05 5.79
CA ASN A 279 14.37 6.90 5.34
C ASN A 279 13.81 5.58 5.87
N THR A 280 13.57 4.65 4.96
CA THR A 280 12.99 3.32 5.22
C THR A 280 13.28 2.40 4.04
N ILE A 281 13.43 1.10 4.28
CA ILE A 281 13.51 0.08 3.22
C ILE A 281 12.12 -0.27 2.63
N GLN A 282 11.05 0.14 3.31
CA GLN A 282 9.69 -0.09 2.83
C GLN A 282 9.42 0.74 1.57
N PRO A 283 8.94 0.14 0.48
CA PRO A 283 8.57 0.90 -0.71
C PRO A 283 7.35 1.78 -0.42
N SER A 284 7.59 3.07 -0.21
CA SER A 284 6.57 4.07 0.10
C SER A 284 6.41 5.06 -1.04
N GLY A 285 5.20 5.59 -1.23
CA GLY A 285 4.91 6.62 -2.23
C GLY A 285 4.71 6.12 -3.66
N GLN A 286 4.88 4.83 -3.96
CA GLN A 286 4.79 4.26 -5.31
C GLN A 286 3.52 4.66 -6.06
N SER A 287 2.35 4.44 -5.46
CA SER A 287 1.07 4.74 -6.11
C SER A 287 0.91 6.23 -6.37
N VAL A 288 1.19 7.07 -5.39
CA VAL A 288 1.08 8.53 -5.52
C VAL A 288 2.02 9.06 -6.59
N THR A 289 3.28 8.58 -6.62
CA THR A 289 4.26 8.98 -7.64
C THR A 289 3.79 8.61 -9.04
N LEU A 290 3.42 7.34 -9.24
CA LEU A 290 3.03 6.88 -10.57
C LEU A 290 1.72 7.50 -11.05
N GLN A 291 0.76 7.70 -10.15
CA GLN A 291 -0.52 8.35 -10.43
C GLN A 291 -0.33 9.83 -10.80
N SER A 292 0.50 10.56 -10.03
CA SER A 292 0.86 11.96 -10.31
C SER A 292 1.50 12.11 -11.69
N LEU A 293 2.52 11.30 -11.97
CA LEU A 293 3.21 11.32 -13.27
C LEU A 293 2.29 10.93 -14.44
N ALA A 294 1.39 9.94 -14.24
CA ALA A 294 0.41 9.57 -15.26
C ALA A 294 -0.63 10.65 -15.51
N ALA A 295 -1.00 11.42 -14.49
CA ALA A 295 -1.87 12.59 -14.61
C ALA A 295 -1.19 13.79 -15.28
N GLY A 296 0.13 13.73 -15.50
CA GLY A 296 0.94 14.78 -16.09
C GLY A 296 1.52 15.77 -15.07
N THR A 297 1.39 15.51 -13.78
CA THR A 297 1.87 16.38 -12.70
C THR A 297 3.25 15.94 -12.24
N PRO A 298 4.25 16.83 -12.24
CA PRO A 298 5.58 16.57 -11.73
C PRO A 298 5.54 16.13 -10.25
N ILE A 299 6.58 15.40 -9.83
CA ILE A 299 6.68 14.95 -8.46
C ILE A 299 8.05 15.26 -7.87
N LEU A 300 8.04 15.75 -6.63
CA LEU A 300 9.20 15.95 -5.79
C LEU A 300 9.13 14.96 -4.63
N ILE A 301 10.01 13.95 -4.60
CA ILE A 301 10.00 12.86 -3.63
C ILE A 301 11.37 12.74 -2.95
N SER A 302 11.40 12.29 -1.71
CA SER A 302 12.67 12.03 -1.03
C SER A 302 13.47 10.93 -1.72
N ASN A 303 14.78 11.10 -1.75
CA ASN A 303 15.72 10.02 -2.01
C ASN A 303 15.86 9.19 -0.72
N PHE A 304 15.44 7.92 -0.73
CA PHE A 304 15.43 7.04 0.45
C PHE A 304 15.75 5.59 0.07
N ASP A 305 16.30 4.83 1.02
CA ASP A 305 16.81 3.47 0.78
C ASP A 305 15.79 2.49 0.17
N GLY A 306 14.51 2.69 0.43
CA GLY A 306 13.42 1.86 -0.07
C GLY A 306 12.76 2.38 -1.36
N PHE A 307 13.41 3.33 -2.07
CA PHE A 307 12.89 3.76 -3.37
C PHE A 307 12.79 2.53 -4.30
N TRP A 308 11.62 2.25 -4.80
CA TRP A 308 11.23 0.91 -5.26
C TRP A 308 11.87 0.44 -6.56
N ASP A 309 12.20 1.35 -7.47
CA ASP A 309 12.79 1.03 -8.78
C ASP A 309 13.78 2.10 -9.24
N PRO A 310 14.95 2.20 -8.60
CA PRO A 310 15.92 3.26 -8.88
C PRO A 310 16.47 3.21 -10.31
N SER A 311 16.33 2.07 -11.00
CA SER A 311 16.83 1.93 -12.37
C SER A 311 15.98 2.66 -13.42
N ARG A 312 14.73 3.03 -13.08
CA ARG A 312 13.79 3.68 -14.01
C ARG A 312 13.61 5.16 -13.78
N PHE A 313 14.19 5.69 -12.71
CA PHE A 313 14.01 7.07 -12.33
C PHE A 313 15.35 7.79 -12.25
N SER A 314 15.45 8.89 -12.98
CA SER A 314 16.63 9.76 -13.03
C SER A 314 16.27 11.15 -12.52
N ASN A 315 17.04 11.65 -11.54
CA ASN A 315 16.82 12.99 -10.99
C ASN A 315 16.93 14.05 -12.09
N ASN A 316 16.04 15.03 -12.07
CA ASN A 316 15.92 16.13 -13.04
C ASN A 316 15.56 15.70 -14.47
N GLU A 317 15.25 14.41 -14.71
CA GLU A 317 14.80 13.93 -16.03
C GLU A 317 13.31 13.54 -15.99
N ASN A 318 12.97 12.59 -15.13
CA ASN A 318 11.60 12.07 -15.02
C ASN A 318 11.08 12.09 -13.59
N ILE A 319 11.87 12.53 -12.62
CA ILE A 319 11.51 12.71 -11.20
C ILE A 319 12.41 13.79 -10.60
N PHE A 320 11.95 14.42 -9.51
CA PHE A 320 12.79 15.31 -8.70
C PHE A 320 12.98 14.69 -7.32
N PHE A 321 14.25 14.61 -6.85
CA PHE A 321 14.55 14.10 -5.53
C PHE A 321 14.84 15.20 -4.51
N ILE A 322 14.29 15.05 -3.32
CA ILE A 322 14.63 15.85 -2.15
C ILE A 322 15.74 15.10 -1.38
N ASP A 323 16.90 15.69 -1.27
CA ASP A 323 18.04 15.12 -0.53
C ASP A 323 18.11 15.64 0.93
N SER A 324 17.47 16.76 1.22
CA SER A 324 17.40 17.39 2.55
C SER A 324 15.97 17.79 2.89
N PHE A 325 15.65 17.77 4.20
CA PHE A 325 14.40 18.34 4.75
C PHE A 325 14.64 19.73 5.36
N ASP A 326 15.70 20.41 4.97
CA ASP A 326 15.92 21.79 5.28
C ASP A 326 15.21 22.66 4.24
N ILE A 327 14.34 23.56 4.70
CA ILE A 327 13.52 24.40 3.80
C ILE A 327 14.33 25.54 3.20
N ASP A 328 15.45 25.90 3.85
CA ASP A 328 16.31 27.00 3.44
C ASP A 328 17.38 26.57 2.41
N THR A 329 17.47 25.27 2.09
CA THR A 329 18.36 24.68 1.07
C THR A 329 17.60 24.22 -0.14
#